data_52f281d0570eb36be28b003f783b02f7
#
_entry.id   52f281d0570eb36be28b003f783b02f7
#
_cell.length_a   1.000
_cell.length_b   1.000
_cell.length_c   1.000
_cell.angle_alpha   90.00
_cell.angle_beta   90.00
_cell.angle_gamma   90.00
#
_symmetry.space_group_name_H-M   'P 1'
#
loop_
_entity.id
_entity.type
_entity.pdbx_description
1 polymer ?
#
loop_
_entity_poly.entity_id
_entity_poly.type
_entity_poly.pdbx_seq_one_letter_code
_entity_poly.pdbx_strand_id
1 'polypeptide(L)'
;AGFRDIPPMLCTGAEMKNTFSLVRGNQAVLSQHFGDLSDEGVEAQWRSALSTMQDIYAFQPERVVCDAHPGYHARQWARAQTLPVETVLHHHAHAAACLAENGWPLDGGDVIALTLDGIGMGENGALWGGECLRVNYRDCERLGGLPAVALPGGDLAAKQPWRNLLAHCLAFVPDWQQYPETEAVQRQNWPLLATAVSRGINAPRASSCGRLFDAVACALGIETQRYEGEAACRLEALAERCAGVDHPVTLQTDNLALFWQQWLTWRAEPGERAWAFHDALAKGLSELAATHARRRSLSTVCFSGGVLHNRLLRARLRHYLSDFTLLFPSRLPA
;
A
#
# COMPACT_ATOMS: atom_id res chain seq x y z
N ALA A 1 -0.95 19.33 -15.01
CA ALA A 1 -1.96 18.36 -15.46
C ALA A 1 -3.03 18.99 -16.37
N GLY A 2 -3.25 20.30 -16.35
CA GLY A 2 -4.23 20.98 -17.21
C GLY A 2 -5.68 20.98 -16.69
N PHE A 3 -5.88 20.66 -15.43
CA PHE A 3 -7.19 20.80 -14.77
C PHE A 3 -7.60 22.28 -14.74
N ARG A 4 -8.81 22.59 -15.25
CA ARG A 4 -9.42 23.91 -15.26
C ARG A 4 -10.92 23.77 -15.01
N ASP A 5 -11.52 24.80 -14.46
CA ASP A 5 -12.97 24.89 -14.26
C ASP A 5 -13.59 23.70 -13.48
N ILE A 6 -12.80 23.15 -12.52
CA ILE A 6 -13.30 22.08 -11.66
C ILE A 6 -14.37 22.66 -10.73
N PRO A 7 -15.59 22.07 -10.67
CA PRO A 7 -16.61 22.50 -9.73
C PRO A 7 -16.11 22.35 -8.28
N PRO A 8 -16.62 23.17 -7.34
CA PRO A 8 -16.24 23.05 -5.94
C PRO A 8 -16.54 21.66 -5.40
N MET A 9 -15.48 20.92 -5.00
CA MET A 9 -15.62 19.60 -4.40
C MET A 9 -14.73 19.41 -3.18
N LEU A 10 -15.30 18.76 -2.18
CA LEU A 10 -14.59 18.34 -0.98
C LEU A 10 -14.13 16.88 -1.15
N CYS A 11 -12.84 16.65 -1.01
CA CYS A 11 -12.28 15.28 -0.97
C CYS A 11 -11.91 14.94 0.47
N THR A 12 -12.52 13.90 1.05
CA THR A 12 -12.44 13.63 2.50
C THR A 12 -11.25 12.76 2.91
N GLY A 13 -10.51 12.21 1.95
CA GLY A 13 -9.38 11.31 2.22
C GLY A 13 -9.81 9.92 2.69
N ALA A 14 -8.85 9.17 3.22
CA ALA A 14 -9.02 7.82 3.76
C ALA A 14 -9.12 7.85 5.30
N GLU A 15 -8.87 6.72 5.97
CA GLU A 15 -8.99 6.60 7.44
C GLU A 15 -7.72 7.00 8.17
N MET A 16 -6.61 6.35 7.80
CA MET A 16 -5.30 6.56 8.43
C MET A 16 -4.51 7.64 7.70
N LYS A 17 -3.66 8.37 8.44
CA LYS A 17 -2.86 9.49 7.89
C LYS A 17 -3.74 10.47 7.12
N ASN A 18 -4.95 10.69 7.61
CA ASN A 18 -5.97 11.43 6.89
C ASN A 18 -5.57 12.88 6.64
N THR A 19 -5.88 13.32 5.44
CA THR A 19 -5.97 14.72 5.00
C THR A 19 -7.23 14.88 4.17
N PHE A 20 -7.88 16.04 4.25
CA PHE A 20 -8.92 16.39 3.28
C PHE A 20 -8.43 17.47 2.31
N SER A 21 -9.10 17.68 1.21
CA SER A 21 -8.79 18.77 0.30
C SER A 21 -10.04 19.49 -0.20
N LEU A 22 -9.92 20.81 -0.35
CA LEU A 22 -10.89 21.69 -0.97
C LEU A 22 -10.43 21.97 -2.40
N VAL A 23 -11.21 21.57 -3.38
CA VAL A 23 -10.85 21.66 -4.80
C VAL A 23 -11.84 22.59 -5.52
N ARG A 24 -11.33 23.58 -6.26
CA ARG A 24 -12.14 24.49 -7.08
C ARG A 24 -11.30 25.08 -8.22
N GLY A 25 -11.84 25.10 -9.42
CA GLY A 25 -11.19 25.68 -10.60
C GLY A 25 -9.92 24.89 -10.97
N ASN A 26 -8.76 25.45 -10.73
CA ASN A 26 -7.46 24.81 -10.96
C ASN A 26 -6.64 24.63 -9.68
N GLN A 27 -7.26 24.79 -8.53
CA GLN A 27 -6.62 24.77 -7.23
C GLN A 27 -7.14 23.62 -6.36
N ALA A 28 -6.23 22.99 -5.62
CA ALA A 28 -6.52 22.07 -4.56
C ALA A 28 -5.77 22.53 -3.30
N VAL A 29 -6.50 22.78 -2.22
CA VAL A 29 -5.94 23.16 -0.92
C VAL A 29 -6.03 21.96 -0.01
N LEU A 30 -4.88 21.42 0.41
CA LEU A 30 -4.81 20.30 1.35
C LEU A 30 -4.86 20.82 2.78
N SER A 31 -5.55 20.07 3.64
CA SER A 31 -5.50 20.27 5.09
C SER A 31 -4.15 19.84 5.69
N GLN A 32 -3.97 20.11 6.98
CA GLN A 32 -2.95 19.40 7.76
C GLN A 32 -3.25 17.90 7.82
N HIS A 33 -2.24 17.15 8.23
CA HIS A 33 -2.37 15.73 8.56
C HIS A 33 -3.04 15.55 9.93
N PHE A 34 -4.11 14.74 10.00
CA PHE A 34 -4.85 14.49 11.23
C PHE A 34 -4.46 13.19 11.92
N GLY A 35 -4.14 12.16 11.17
CA GLY A 35 -3.85 10.83 11.70
C GLY A 35 -4.99 9.84 11.43
N ASP A 36 -5.35 9.08 12.44
CA ASP A 36 -6.36 8.02 12.36
C ASP A 36 -7.74 8.56 12.77
N LEU A 37 -8.68 8.62 11.84
CA LEU A 37 -10.04 9.11 12.08
C LEU A 37 -10.90 8.15 12.93
N SER A 38 -10.45 6.93 13.19
CA SER A 38 -11.11 6.04 14.13
C SER A 38 -11.00 6.51 15.59
N ASP A 39 -10.09 7.45 15.88
CA ASP A 39 -10.01 8.14 17.17
C ASP A 39 -11.00 9.31 17.19
N GLU A 40 -11.93 9.29 18.15
CA GLU A 40 -12.98 10.31 18.30
C GLU A 40 -12.43 11.74 18.45
N GLY A 41 -11.29 11.89 19.14
CA GLY A 41 -10.63 13.18 19.30
C GLY A 41 -10.05 13.72 18.00
N VAL A 42 -9.48 12.82 17.18
CA VAL A 42 -8.96 13.14 15.84
C VAL A 42 -10.10 13.48 14.91
N GLU A 43 -11.18 12.72 14.91
CA GLU A 43 -12.37 13.01 14.10
C GLU A 43 -12.99 14.37 14.44
N ALA A 44 -13.09 14.70 15.73
CA ALA A 44 -13.60 16.01 16.17
C ALA A 44 -12.72 17.17 15.69
N GLN A 45 -11.39 17.01 15.74
CA GLN A 45 -10.45 18.01 15.20
C GLN A 45 -10.58 18.14 13.67
N TRP A 46 -10.73 17.04 12.97
CA TRP A 46 -10.95 17.00 11.53
C TRP A 46 -12.21 17.79 11.15
N ARG A 47 -13.34 17.56 11.83
CA ARG A 47 -14.60 18.28 11.60
C ARG A 47 -14.47 19.78 11.87
N SER A 48 -13.80 20.16 12.95
CA SER A 48 -13.56 21.56 13.30
C SER A 48 -12.66 22.24 12.27
N ALA A 49 -11.58 21.61 11.85
CA ALA A 49 -10.67 22.14 10.83
C ALA A 49 -11.36 22.28 9.47
N LEU A 50 -12.20 21.31 9.09
CA LEU A 50 -12.98 21.39 7.86
C LEU A 50 -13.89 22.62 7.85
N SER A 51 -14.67 22.84 8.91
CA SER A 51 -15.52 24.02 9.05
C SER A 51 -14.70 25.32 8.97
N THR A 52 -13.59 25.38 9.71
CA THR A 52 -12.71 26.55 9.72
C THR A 52 -12.12 26.84 8.32
N MET A 53 -11.67 25.81 7.61
CA MET A 53 -11.11 26.02 6.27
C MET A 53 -12.20 26.41 5.26
N GLN A 54 -13.41 25.87 5.37
CA GLN A 54 -14.53 26.29 4.54
C GLN A 54 -14.86 27.77 4.73
N ASP A 55 -14.83 28.25 5.96
CA ASP A 55 -15.03 29.68 6.28
C ASP A 55 -13.91 30.57 5.73
N ILE A 56 -12.64 30.20 5.99
CA ILE A 56 -11.47 30.97 5.52
C ILE A 56 -11.46 31.11 3.99
N TYR A 57 -11.75 30.04 3.27
CA TYR A 57 -11.73 30.01 1.81
C TYR A 57 -13.06 30.37 1.16
N ALA A 58 -14.09 30.75 1.94
CA ALA A 58 -15.45 30.94 1.48
C ALA A 58 -15.87 29.81 0.53
N PHE A 59 -15.68 28.57 1.01
CA PHE A 59 -15.79 27.37 0.19
C PHE A 59 -17.08 26.62 0.49
N GLN A 60 -17.92 26.46 -0.52
CA GLN A 60 -19.14 25.65 -0.45
C GLN A 60 -19.03 24.54 -1.50
N PRO A 61 -18.89 23.27 -1.08
CA PRO A 61 -18.80 22.17 -2.01
C PRO A 61 -20.13 21.88 -2.68
N GLU A 62 -20.10 21.55 -3.97
CA GLU A 62 -21.24 21.06 -4.74
C GLU A 62 -21.33 19.53 -4.70
N ARG A 63 -20.23 18.84 -4.34
CA ARG A 63 -20.13 17.38 -4.18
C ARG A 63 -19.04 17.00 -3.19
N VAL A 64 -19.13 15.77 -2.71
CA VAL A 64 -18.11 15.16 -1.85
C VAL A 64 -17.53 13.96 -2.56
N VAL A 65 -16.19 13.84 -2.52
CA VAL A 65 -15.45 12.68 -3.01
C VAL A 65 -14.80 11.97 -1.83
N CYS A 66 -14.97 10.66 -1.72
CA CYS A 66 -14.44 9.88 -0.61
C CYS A 66 -13.87 8.54 -1.07
N ASP A 67 -13.10 7.90 -0.19
CA ASP A 67 -12.60 6.53 -0.40
C ASP A 67 -13.76 5.53 -0.55
N ALA A 68 -13.53 4.47 -1.32
CA ALA A 68 -14.51 3.42 -1.55
C ALA A 68 -14.74 2.50 -0.34
N HIS A 69 -13.88 2.55 0.70
CA HIS A 69 -13.98 1.68 1.87
C HIS A 69 -15.19 2.02 2.76
N PRO A 70 -16.18 1.11 2.92
CA PRO A 70 -17.44 1.43 3.60
C PRO A 70 -17.29 1.70 5.11
N GLY A 71 -16.26 1.16 5.73
CA GLY A 71 -16.00 1.29 7.16
C GLY A 71 -15.26 2.58 7.55
N TYR A 72 -14.76 3.37 6.59
CA TYR A 72 -14.01 4.58 6.93
C TYR A 72 -14.93 5.70 7.43
N HIS A 73 -14.52 6.35 8.53
CA HIS A 73 -15.25 7.47 9.14
C HIS A 73 -15.42 8.63 8.17
N ALA A 74 -14.39 8.94 7.38
CA ALA A 74 -14.46 9.96 6.32
C ALA A 74 -15.59 9.67 5.32
N ARG A 75 -15.77 8.41 4.90
CA ARG A 75 -16.86 8.02 4.01
C ARG A 75 -18.22 8.04 4.70
N GLN A 76 -18.30 7.58 5.93
CA GLN A 76 -19.56 7.62 6.71
C GLN A 76 -20.01 9.07 6.88
N TRP A 77 -19.09 9.97 7.21
CA TRP A 77 -19.36 11.40 7.26
C TRP A 77 -19.84 11.95 5.91
N ALA A 78 -19.15 11.62 4.81
CA ALA A 78 -19.53 12.05 3.47
C ALA A 78 -20.96 11.61 3.10
N ARG A 79 -21.31 10.36 3.42
CA ARG A 79 -22.65 9.80 3.17
C ARG A 79 -23.77 10.43 4.00
N ALA A 80 -23.45 11.03 5.13
CA ALA A 80 -24.40 11.76 5.97
C ALA A 80 -24.69 13.19 5.45
N GLN A 81 -23.95 13.66 4.44
CA GLN A 81 -24.20 14.96 3.82
C GLN A 81 -25.39 14.90 2.84
N THR A 82 -25.98 16.07 2.57
CA THR A 82 -27.05 16.20 1.57
C THR A 82 -26.55 16.36 0.13
N LEU A 83 -25.23 16.45 -0.05
CA LEU A 83 -24.56 16.63 -1.34
C LEU A 83 -24.40 15.30 -2.08
N PRO A 84 -24.28 15.34 -3.42
CA PRO A 84 -23.86 14.17 -4.19
C PRO A 84 -22.50 13.64 -3.71
N VAL A 85 -22.41 12.31 -3.49
CA VAL A 85 -21.20 11.64 -3.02
C VAL A 85 -20.67 10.72 -4.11
N GLU A 86 -19.42 10.92 -4.48
CA GLU A 86 -18.67 10.05 -5.39
C GLU A 86 -17.62 9.25 -4.59
N THR A 87 -17.42 8.00 -4.98
CA THR A 87 -16.40 7.14 -4.37
C THR A 87 -15.30 6.83 -5.36
N VAL A 88 -14.05 6.83 -4.87
CA VAL A 88 -12.86 6.51 -5.67
C VAL A 88 -12.13 5.34 -5.03
N LEU A 89 -11.61 4.43 -5.85
CA LEU A 89 -10.76 3.35 -5.38
C LEU A 89 -9.47 3.92 -4.80
N HIS A 90 -9.05 3.41 -3.64
CA HIS A 90 -7.88 3.88 -2.89
C HIS A 90 -6.62 3.98 -3.76
N HIS A 91 -6.27 2.90 -4.43
CA HIS A 91 -5.06 2.81 -5.26
C HIS A 91 -5.16 3.62 -6.56
N HIS A 92 -6.37 3.84 -7.09
CA HIS A 92 -6.58 4.77 -8.19
C HIS A 92 -6.31 6.21 -7.75
N ALA A 93 -6.79 6.61 -6.57
CA ALA A 93 -6.52 7.94 -6.01
C ALA A 93 -5.01 8.17 -5.80
N HIS A 94 -4.29 7.18 -5.27
CA HIS A 94 -2.83 7.21 -5.15
C HIS A 94 -2.14 7.46 -6.50
N ALA A 95 -2.48 6.68 -7.52
CA ALA A 95 -1.89 6.81 -8.85
C ALA A 95 -2.25 8.17 -9.49
N ALA A 96 -3.51 8.59 -9.43
CA ALA A 96 -3.97 9.86 -9.98
C ALA A 96 -3.29 11.07 -9.31
N ALA A 97 -3.09 11.03 -7.99
CA ALA A 97 -2.35 12.07 -7.27
C ALA A 97 -0.89 12.18 -7.76
N CYS A 98 -0.21 11.05 -7.91
CA CYS A 98 1.16 11.01 -8.46
C CYS A 98 1.21 11.53 -9.90
N LEU A 99 0.27 11.16 -10.75
CA LEU A 99 0.17 11.69 -12.11
C LEU A 99 -0.03 13.21 -12.10
N ALA A 100 -0.93 13.72 -11.27
CA ALA A 100 -1.26 15.14 -11.20
C ALA A 100 -0.07 15.99 -10.74
N GLU A 101 0.64 15.57 -9.68
CA GLU A 101 1.79 16.32 -9.18
C GLU A 101 2.98 16.31 -10.15
N ASN A 102 3.14 15.25 -10.95
CA ASN A 102 4.14 15.17 -12.00
C ASN A 102 3.72 15.84 -13.31
N GLY A 103 2.55 16.50 -13.34
CA GLY A 103 2.09 17.25 -14.50
C GLY A 103 1.62 16.38 -15.67
N TRP A 104 1.28 15.09 -15.42
CA TRP A 104 0.77 14.22 -16.47
C TRP A 104 -0.46 14.87 -17.14
N PRO A 105 -0.52 14.97 -18.48
CA PRO A 105 -1.63 15.64 -19.15
C PRO A 105 -2.97 14.92 -18.91
N LEU A 106 -4.09 15.65 -18.96
CA LEU A 106 -5.44 15.06 -18.86
C LEU A 106 -5.74 14.05 -19.96
N ASP A 107 -5.19 14.29 -21.14
CA ASP A 107 -5.25 13.46 -22.33
C ASP A 107 -3.98 12.64 -22.56
N GLY A 108 -3.11 12.54 -21.56
CA GLY A 108 -1.82 11.85 -21.63
C GLY A 108 -1.92 10.33 -21.79
N GLY A 109 -3.14 9.79 -21.72
CA GLY A 109 -3.39 8.36 -21.88
C GLY A 109 -3.05 7.53 -20.65
N ASP A 110 -2.94 6.23 -20.87
CA ASP A 110 -2.69 5.24 -19.81
C ASP A 110 -1.21 5.20 -19.41
N VAL A 111 -0.98 4.86 -18.15
CA VAL A 111 0.33 4.48 -17.61
C VAL A 111 0.21 3.16 -16.84
N ILE A 112 1.34 2.50 -16.60
CA ILE A 112 1.40 1.44 -15.57
C ILE A 112 1.63 2.10 -14.22
N ALA A 113 0.91 1.66 -13.20
CA ALA A 113 1.14 2.07 -11.82
C ALA A 113 1.50 0.87 -10.94
N LEU A 114 2.56 1.02 -10.16
CA LEU A 114 2.84 0.16 -9.00
C LEU A 114 2.41 0.91 -7.74
N THR A 115 1.31 0.45 -7.14
CA THR A 115 0.78 1.03 -5.90
C THR A 115 1.04 0.07 -4.76
N LEU A 116 1.95 0.48 -3.85
CA LEU A 116 2.49 -0.38 -2.79
C LEU A 116 2.15 0.21 -1.42
N ASP A 117 1.21 -0.44 -0.73
CA ASP A 117 0.66 0.07 0.51
C ASP A 117 0.38 -1.03 1.54
N GLY A 118 -0.11 -0.64 2.69
CA GLY A 118 -0.63 -1.54 3.72
C GLY A 118 -1.92 -2.21 3.25
N ILE A 119 -2.99 -1.47 3.17
CA ILE A 119 -4.31 -1.94 2.71
C ILE A 119 -5.11 -0.77 2.15
N GLY A 120 -5.81 -0.99 1.04
CA GLY A 120 -6.82 -0.10 0.49
C GLY A 120 -7.93 -0.87 -0.20
N MET A 121 -9.11 -0.28 -0.31
CA MET A 121 -10.24 -0.90 -0.99
C MET A 121 -10.03 -0.90 -2.49
N GLY A 122 -10.06 -2.09 -3.06
CA GLY A 122 -10.05 -2.35 -4.49
C GLY A 122 -11.44 -2.68 -5.04
N GLU A 123 -11.47 -3.23 -6.24
CA GLU A 123 -12.71 -3.62 -6.91
C GLU A 123 -13.40 -4.76 -6.16
N ASN A 124 -14.74 -4.76 -6.20
CA ASN A 124 -15.59 -5.82 -5.64
C ASN A 124 -15.32 -6.12 -4.16
N GLY A 125 -14.84 -5.14 -3.39
CA GLY A 125 -14.53 -5.30 -1.98
C GLY A 125 -13.21 -6.02 -1.69
N ALA A 126 -12.38 -6.28 -2.70
CA ALA A 126 -11.04 -6.83 -2.49
C ALA A 126 -10.16 -5.85 -1.71
N LEU A 127 -9.29 -6.37 -0.85
CA LEU A 127 -8.30 -5.56 -0.16
C LEU A 127 -6.97 -5.62 -0.92
N TRP A 128 -6.55 -4.48 -1.42
CA TRP A 128 -5.33 -4.31 -2.20
C TRP A 128 -4.20 -3.69 -1.36
N GLY A 129 -2.96 -3.81 -1.84
CA GLY A 129 -1.80 -3.18 -1.21
C GLY A 129 -0.47 -3.50 -1.90
N GLY A 130 -0.49 -4.29 -2.97
CA GLY A 130 0.70 -4.58 -3.76
C GLY A 130 0.34 -4.80 -5.23
N GLU A 131 -0.15 -3.73 -5.90
CA GLU A 131 -0.83 -3.84 -7.17
C GLU A 131 -0.02 -3.27 -8.34
N CYS A 132 -0.16 -3.94 -9.48
CA CYS A 132 0.19 -3.42 -10.79
C CYS A 132 -1.11 -3.08 -11.52
N LEU A 133 -1.28 -1.82 -11.85
CA LEU A 133 -2.50 -1.26 -12.43
C LEU A 133 -2.20 -0.62 -13.79
N ARG A 134 -3.18 -0.64 -14.70
CA ARG A 134 -3.27 0.29 -15.80
C ARG A 134 -4.16 1.45 -15.35
N VAL A 135 -3.66 2.65 -15.41
CA VAL A 135 -4.39 3.82 -14.90
C VAL A 135 -4.28 5.02 -15.84
N ASN A 136 -5.34 5.80 -15.84
CA ASN A 136 -5.38 7.20 -16.24
C ASN A 136 -6.25 7.97 -15.24
N TYR A 137 -6.56 9.23 -15.45
CA TYR A 137 -7.40 10.00 -14.51
C TYR A 137 -8.85 9.53 -14.40
N ARG A 138 -9.35 8.72 -15.33
CA ARG A 138 -10.75 8.26 -15.39
C ARG A 138 -10.90 6.80 -15.06
N ASP A 139 -9.92 5.97 -15.49
CA ASP A 139 -10.02 4.52 -15.44
C ASP A 139 -8.85 3.90 -14.66
N CYS A 140 -9.16 2.80 -13.99
CA CYS A 140 -8.21 1.97 -13.28
C CYS A 140 -8.54 0.50 -13.52
N GLU A 141 -7.57 -0.28 -13.99
CA GLU A 141 -7.70 -1.72 -14.23
C GLU A 141 -6.58 -2.46 -13.52
N ARG A 142 -6.92 -3.46 -12.72
CA ARG A 142 -5.93 -4.32 -12.09
C ARG A 142 -5.34 -5.30 -13.10
N LEU A 143 -4.02 -5.26 -13.29
CA LEU A 143 -3.29 -6.15 -14.21
C LEU A 143 -2.65 -7.35 -13.51
N GLY A 144 -2.38 -7.22 -12.22
CA GLY A 144 -1.73 -8.21 -11.39
C GLY A 144 -1.25 -7.59 -10.08
N GLY A 145 -0.41 -8.31 -9.36
CA GLY A 145 0.13 -7.84 -8.09
C GLY A 145 0.51 -9.00 -7.19
N LEU A 146 0.75 -8.71 -5.91
CA LEU A 146 1.01 -9.73 -4.92
C LEU A 146 -0.21 -10.63 -4.69
N PRO A 147 -0.01 -11.90 -4.29
CA PRO A 147 -1.12 -12.79 -4.00
C PRO A 147 -1.84 -12.36 -2.72
N ALA A 148 -3.16 -12.53 -2.69
CA ALA A 148 -3.92 -12.24 -1.49
C ALA A 148 -3.66 -13.28 -0.40
N VAL A 149 -3.23 -12.82 0.78
CA VAL A 149 -2.94 -13.62 1.97
C VAL A 149 -3.91 -13.21 3.09
N ALA A 150 -4.24 -14.15 3.97
CA ALA A 150 -5.12 -13.86 5.09
C ALA A 150 -4.50 -12.81 6.04
N LEU A 151 -5.37 -12.00 6.66
CA LEU A 151 -5.02 -11.07 7.74
C LEU A 151 -5.61 -11.61 9.05
N PRO A 152 -4.89 -12.47 9.78
CA PRO A 152 -5.44 -13.13 10.95
C PRO A 152 -5.73 -12.15 12.08
N GLY A 153 -7.01 -11.99 12.42
CA GLY A 153 -7.48 -11.01 13.40
C GLY A 153 -7.74 -9.62 12.80
N GLY A 154 -7.84 -9.51 11.47
CA GLY A 154 -8.12 -8.24 10.80
C GLY A 154 -7.06 -7.17 11.11
N ASP A 155 -7.47 -6.05 11.71
CA ASP A 155 -6.59 -4.90 12.04
C ASP A 155 -5.43 -5.26 12.98
N LEU A 156 -5.55 -6.33 13.76
CA LEU A 156 -4.45 -6.80 14.60
C LEU A 156 -3.25 -7.27 13.78
N ALA A 157 -3.44 -7.69 12.53
CA ALA A 157 -2.35 -8.06 11.65
C ALA A 157 -1.41 -6.87 11.38
N ALA A 158 -1.93 -5.64 11.33
CA ALA A 158 -1.10 -4.43 11.18
C ALA A 158 -0.30 -4.06 12.44
N LYS A 159 -0.63 -4.62 13.59
CA LYS A 159 0.02 -4.35 14.89
C LYS A 159 0.94 -5.46 15.36
N GLN A 160 0.75 -6.67 14.84
CA GLN A 160 1.43 -7.88 15.30
C GLN A 160 2.05 -8.64 14.13
N PRO A 161 3.33 -8.36 13.78
CA PRO A 161 4.03 -8.93 12.62
C PRO A 161 3.98 -10.47 12.54
N TRP A 162 4.00 -11.17 13.67
CA TRP A 162 3.94 -12.63 13.72
C TRP A 162 2.67 -13.22 13.08
N ARG A 163 1.55 -12.48 13.08
CA ARG A 163 0.31 -12.90 12.42
C ARG A 163 0.46 -12.97 10.91
N ASN A 164 1.20 -12.03 10.34
CA ASN A 164 1.49 -11.99 8.91
C ASN A 164 2.46 -13.12 8.54
N LEU A 165 3.49 -13.37 9.36
CA LEU A 165 4.37 -14.52 9.14
C LEU A 165 3.60 -15.85 9.19
N LEU A 166 2.72 -16.05 10.17
CA LEU A 166 1.85 -17.22 10.22
C LEU A 166 1.02 -17.37 8.93
N ALA A 167 0.39 -16.30 8.48
CA ALA A 167 -0.46 -16.32 7.29
C ALA A 167 0.33 -16.69 6.03
N HIS A 168 1.55 -16.16 5.87
CA HIS A 168 2.46 -16.52 4.78
C HIS A 168 2.94 -17.98 4.89
N CYS A 169 3.27 -18.45 6.09
CA CYS A 169 3.62 -19.84 6.34
C CYS A 169 2.49 -20.78 5.92
N LEU A 170 1.27 -20.52 6.37
CA LEU A 170 0.10 -21.34 6.03
C LEU A 170 -0.21 -21.35 4.53
N ALA A 171 0.10 -20.27 3.82
CA ALA A 171 -0.19 -20.14 2.41
C ALA A 171 0.89 -20.74 1.49
N PHE A 172 2.17 -20.68 1.89
CA PHE A 172 3.29 -20.91 0.95
C PHE A 172 4.37 -21.85 1.45
N VAL A 173 4.41 -22.21 2.74
CA VAL A 173 5.53 -22.94 3.33
C VAL A 173 5.02 -24.23 3.96
N PRO A 174 5.04 -25.36 3.25
CA PRO A 174 4.81 -26.66 3.87
C PRO A 174 5.81 -26.90 5.01
N ASP A 175 5.38 -27.54 6.08
CA ASP A 175 6.22 -27.90 7.24
C ASP A 175 7.02 -26.72 7.83
N TRP A 176 6.41 -25.53 7.82
CA TRP A 176 7.04 -24.28 8.24
C TRP A 176 7.62 -24.32 9.65
N GLN A 177 7.11 -25.18 10.53
CA GLN A 177 7.58 -25.33 11.92
C GLN A 177 9.02 -25.82 12.03
N GLN A 178 9.60 -26.38 10.97
CA GLN A 178 11.01 -26.81 10.95
C GLN A 178 12.02 -25.66 10.85
N TYR A 179 11.55 -24.46 10.48
CA TYR A 179 12.44 -23.32 10.27
C TYR A 179 12.54 -22.46 11.54
N PRO A 180 13.77 -22.18 12.03
CA PRO A 180 13.98 -21.35 13.22
C PRO A 180 13.43 -19.93 13.06
N GLU A 181 13.33 -19.41 11.85
CA GLU A 181 12.75 -18.11 11.52
C GLU A 181 11.26 -18.02 11.90
N THR A 182 10.59 -19.13 12.13
CA THR A 182 9.16 -19.18 12.52
C THR A 182 8.96 -19.36 14.04
N GLU A 183 10.02 -19.35 14.82
CA GLU A 183 9.94 -19.54 16.27
C GLU A 183 9.03 -18.51 16.97
N ALA A 184 9.05 -17.28 16.50
CA ALA A 184 8.15 -16.22 16.99
C ALA A 184 6.67 -16.61 16.87
N VAL A 185 6.29 -17.29 15.79
CA VAL A 185 4.93 -17.82 15.57
C VAL A 185 4.66 -19.01 16.48
N GLN A 186 5.65 -19.93 16.59
CA GLN A 186 5.49 -21.17 17.38
C GLN A 186 5.27 -20.91 18.86
N ARG A 187 5.77 -19.79 19.38
CA ARG A 187 5.55 -19.35 20.78
C ARG A 187 4.15 -18.78 21.03
N GLN A 188 3.36 -18.54 19.98
CA GLN A 188 2.02 -18.01 20.09
C GLN A 188 0.94 -19.12 20.05
N ASN A 189 -0.29 -18.78 20.37
CA ASN A 189 -1.44 -19.69 20.18
C ASN A 189 -1.85 -19.78 18.71
N TRP A 190 -0.90 -20.12 17.86
CA TRP A 190 -1.08 -20.17 16.40
C TRP A 190 -2.10 -21.23 15.92
N PRO A 191 -2.32 -22.41 16.60
CA PRO A 191 -3.29 -23.39 16.10
C PRO A 191 -4.72 -22.86 16.08
N LEU A 192 -5.09 -22.07 17.09
CA LEU A 192 -6.39 -21.41 17.14
C LEU A 192 -6.54 -20.42 15.98
N LEU A 193 -5.49 -19.64 15.73
CA LEU A 193 -5.48 -18.64 14.66
C LEU A 193 -5.46 -19.28 13.27
N ALA A 194 -4.71 -20.37 13.07
CA ALA A 194 -4.71 -21.16 11.85
C ALA A 194 -6.11 -21.73 11.55
N THR A 195 -6.82 -22.19 12.57
CA THR A 195 -8.21 -22.64 12.45
C THR A 195 -9.13 -21.49 12.05
N ALA A 196 -8.97 -20.30 12.63
CA ALA A 196 -9.75 -19.12 12.25
C ALA A 196 -9.49 -18.74 10.78
N VAL A 197 -8.23 -18.76 10.33
CA VAL A 197 -7.84 -18.51 8.93
C VAL A 197 -8.49 -19.52 7.99
N SER A 198 -8.41 -20.82 8.31
CA SER A 198 -8.98 -21.87 7.44
C SER A 198 -10.52 -21.78 7.30
N ARG A 199 -11.19 -21.21 8.32
CA ARG A 199 -12.65 -20.99 8.34
C ARG A 199 -13.05 -19.60 7.86
N GLY A 200 -12.11 -18.72 7.53
CA GLY A 200 -12.38 -17.33 7.14
C GLY A 200 -12.95 -16.46 8.28
N ILE A 201 -12.72 -16.84 9.53
CA ILE A 201 -13.23 -16.11 10.70
C ILE A 201 -12.26 -14.99 11.07
N ASN A 202 -12.72 -13.74 10.96
CA ASN A 202 -11.91 -12.53 11.19
C ASN A 202 -10.52 -12.61 10.56
N ALA A 203 -10.49 -13.08 9.32
CA ALA A 203 -9.26 -13.28 8.54
C ALA A 203 -9.50 -12.88 7.07
N PRO A 204 -9.85 -11.61 6.77
CA PRO A 204 -9.98 -11.16 5.40
C PRO A 204 -8.68 -11.37 4.64
N ARG A 205 -8.74 -11.41 3.31
CA ARG A 205 -7.55 -11.60 2.48
C ARG A 205 -7.16 -10.30 1.80
N ALA A 206 -5.87 -9.98 1.79
CA ALA A 206 -5.33 -8.79 1.15
C ALA A 206 -4.03 -9.10 0.39
N SER A 207 -3.83 -8.44 -0.73
CA SER A 207 -2.58 -8.45 -1.49
C SER A 207 -1.57 -7.41 -0.96
N SER A 208 -1.44 -7.32 0.36
CA SER A 208 -0.72 -6.28 1.08
C SER A 208 0.80 -6.41 0.97
N CYS A 209 1.45 -5.41 0.37
CA CYS A 209 2.90 -5.29 0.38
C CYS A 209 3.43 -4.98 1.79
N GLY A 210 2.76 -4.10 2.54
CA GLY A 210 3.15 -3.78 3.91
C GLY A 210 3.13 -5.00 4.84
N ARG A 211 2.14 -5.87 4.71
CA ARG A 211 2.06 -7.11 5.52
C ARG A 211 3.10 -8.15 5.12
N LEU A 212 3.56 -8.16 3.86
CA LEU A 212 4.69 -8.97 3.45
C LEU A 212 5.99 -8.49 4.11
N PHE A 213 6.21 -7.17 4.19
CA PHE A 213 7.31 -6.59 4.95
C PHE A 213 7.29 -7.01 6.42
N ASP A 214 6.11 -6.95 7.07
CA ASP A 214 5.94 -7.37 8.45
C ASP A 214 6.27 -8.85 8.66
N ALA A 215 5.86 -9.72 7.73
CA ALA A 215 6.14 -11.15 7.78
C ALA A 215 7.65 -11.44 7.70
N VAL A 216 8.35 -10.82 6.76
CA VAL A 216 9.81 -10.98 6.60
C VAL A 216 10.56 -10.39 7.81
N ALA A 217 10.13 -9.22 8.30
CA ALA A 217 10.70 -8.61 9.49
C ALA A 217 10.58 -9.51 10.73
N CYS A 218 9.39 -10.11 10.91
CA CYS A 218 9.17 -11.07 12.01
C CYS A 218 10.10 -12.29 11.91
N ALA A 219 10.28 -12.82 10.70
CA ALA A 219 11.20 -13.95 10.46
C ALA A 219 12.66 -13.61 10.76
N LEU A 220 13.03 -12.33 10.82
CA LEU A 220 14.35 -11.83 11.23
C LEU A 220 14.39 -11.31 12.68
N GLY A 221 13.40 -11.67 13.50
CA GLY A 221 13.37 -11.34 14.93
C GLY A 221 12.77 -9.97 15.26
N ILE A 222 12.15 -9.27 14.30
CA ILE A 222 11.41 -8.03 14.54
C ILE A 222 9.94 -8.37 14.79
N GLU A 223 9.66 -8.88 15.99
CA GLU A 223 8.38 -9.54 16.32
C GLU A 223 7.25 -8.59 16.70
N THR A 224 7.58 -7.35 17.08
CA THR A 224 6.63 -6.37 17.59
C THR A 224 6.83 -5.01 16.91
N GLN A 225 5.76 -4.27 16.80
CA GLN A 225 5.80 -2.87 16.36
C GLN A 225 4.83 -2.01 17.18
N ARG A 226 5.19 -0.77 17.43
CA ARG A 226 4.42 0.21 18.20
C ARG A 226 3.49 1.05 17.30
N TYR A 227 3.86 1.17 16.02
CA TYR A 227 3.08 1.85 14.99
C TYR A 227 3.22 1.11 13.66
N GLU A 228 2.28 1.28 12.78
CA GLU A 228 2.27 0.64 11.46
C GLU A 228 3.50 1.06 10.64
N GLY A 229 4.24 0.05 10.13
CA GLY A 229 5.44 0.25 9.33
C GLY A 229 6.75 0.32 10.12
N GLU A 230 6.74 0.29 11.47
CA GLU A 230 7.99 0.26 12.25
C GLU A 230 8.83 -0.97 11.89
N ALA A 231 8.21 -2.13 11.75
CA ALA A 231 8.91 -3.36 11.38
C ALA A 231 9.57 -3.24 9.99
N ALA A 232 8.89 -2.63 9.03
CA ALA A 232 9.43 -2.38 7.69
C ALA A 232 10.62 -1.40 7.73
N CYS A 233 10.55 -0.33 8.53
CA CYS A 233 11.67 0.61 8.70
C CYS A 233 12.89 -0.06 9.32
N ARG A 234 12.69 -0.93 10.34
CA ARG A 234 13.79 -1.68 10.97
C ARG A 234 14.39 -2.71 10.01
N LEU A 235 13.56 -3.33 9.17
CA LEU A 235 14.02 -4.26 8.13
C LEU A 235 14.85 -3.53 7.06
N GLU A 236 14.44 -2.33 6.65
CA GLU A 236 15.21 -1.47 5.74
C GLU A 236 16.59 -1.14 6.32
N ALA A 237 16.64 -0.73 7.58
CA ALA A 237 17.89 -0.39 8.26
C ALA A 237 18.86 -1.58 8.37
N LEU A 238 18.34 -2.81 8.50
CA LEU A 238 19.16 -4.03 8.43
C LEU A 238 19.73 -4.22 7.02
N ALA A 239 18.90 -4.05 6.01
CA ALA A 239 19.26 -4.29 4.61
C ALA A 239 20.27 -3.26 4.06
N GLU A 240 20.21 -2.00 4.52
CA GLU A 240 21.09 -0.92 4.03
C GLU A 240 22.59 -1.27 4.14
N ARG A 241 22.99 -2.00 5.17
CA ARG A 241 24.38 -2.37 5.42
C ARG A 241 24.91 -3.45 4.48
N CYS A 242 24.00 -4.18 3.85
CA CYS A 242 24.30 -5.31 2.96
C CYS A 242 23.84 -5.03 1.51
N ALA A 243 23.56 -3.78 1.19
CA ALA A 243 23.09 -3.41 -0.14
C ALA A 243 24.12 -3.77 -1.22
N GLY A 244 23.67 -4.54 -2.23
CA GLY A 244 24.51 -4.99 -3.35
C GLY A 244 25.16 -6.37 -3.16
N VAL A 245 24.92 -7.06 -2.06
CA VAL A 245 25.36 -8.44 -1.88
C VAL A 245 24.58 -9.36 -2.83
N ASP A 246 25.29 -10.27 -3.51
CA ASP A 246 24.68 -11.28 -4.37
C ASP A 246 23.87 -12.29 -3.55
N HIS A 247 22.70 -12.67 -4.06
CA HIS A 247 21.80 -13.62 -3.41
C HIS A 247 21.03 -14.49 -4.41
N PRO A 248 20.66 -15.73 -4.01
CA PRO A 248 19.93 -16.66 -4.88
C PRO A 248 18.41 -16.46 -4.87
N VAL A 249 17.91 -15.49 -4.11
CA VAL A 249 16.48 -15.32 -3.86
C VAL A 249 15.78 -14.65 -5.04
N THR A 250 14.68 -15.22 -5.48
CA THR A 250 13.80 -14.68 -6.52
C THR A 250 12.37 -14.56 -6.00
N LEU A 251 11.62 -13.59 -6.51
CA LEU A 251 10.22 -13.40 -6.15
C LEU A 251 9.35 -13.31 -7.39
N GLN A 252 8.40 -14.23 -7.49
CA GLN A 252 7.32 -14.20 -8.48
C GLN A 252 6.09 -13.58 -7.81
N THR A 253 5.52 -12.58 -8.44
CA THR A 253 4.45 -11.78 -7.83
C THR A 253 3.12 -12.49 -7.70
N ASP A 254 2.89 -13.54 -8.46
CA ASP A 254 1.67 -14.36 -8.42
C ASP A 254 1.72 -15.51 -7.40
N ASN A 255 2.94 -15.93 -6.99
CA ASN A 255 3.12 -17.02 -6.03
C ASN A 255 4.44 -16.86 -5.24
N LEU A 256 4.32 -16.70 -3.93
CA LEU A 256 5.48 -16.48 -3.07
C LEU A 256 6.12 -17.77 -2.52
N ALA A 257 5.67 -18.96 -2.94
CA ALA A 257 6.21 -20.22 -2.42
C ALA A 257 7.72 -20.38 -2.72
N LEU A 258 8.13 -20.08 -3.96
CA LEU A 258 9.56 -20.14 -4.35
C LEU A 258 10.39 -19.12 -3.58
N PHE A 259 9.89 -17.90 -3.39
CA PHE A 259 10.55 -16.87 -2.59
C PHE A 259 10.81 -17.38 -1.16
N TRP A 260 9.76 -17.85 -0.46
CA TRP A 260 9.90 -18.32 0.91
C TRP A 260 10.81 -19.54 1.01
N GLN A 261 10.71 -20.49 0.07
CA GLN A 261 11.60 -21.66 0.04
C GLN A 261 13.07 -21.25 -0.08
N GLN A 262 13.42 -20.43 -1.04
CA GLN A 262 14.79 -19.98 -1.25
C GLN A 262 15.27 -19.14 -0.07
N TRP A 263 14.45 -18.21 0.42
CA TRP A 263 14.81 -17.28 1.48
C TRP A 263 15.00 -17.97 2.83
N LEU A 264 14.16 -18.95 3.18
CA LEU A 264 14.27 -19.72 4.43
C LEU A 264 15.43 -20.73 4.41
N THR A 265 15.78 -21.25 3.26
CA THR A 265 16.88 -22.24 3.15
C THR A 265 18.24 -21.59 2.94
N TRP A 266 18.29 -20.36 2.45
CA TRP A 266 19.54 -19.64 2.25
C TRP A 266 20.14 -19.21 3.60
N ARG A 267 21.31 -19.75 3.92
CA ARG A 267 22.05 -19.46 5.16
C ARG A 267 22.93 -18.23 4.96
N ALA A 268 22.46 -17.09 5.43
CA ALA A 268 23.11 -15.80 5.34
C ALA A 268 22.80 -14.96 6.59
N GLU A 269 23.54 -13.90 6.79
CA GLU A 269 23.32 -12.96 7.89
C GLU A 269 21.98 -12.23 7.76
N PRO A 270 21.36 -11.82 8.87
CA PRO A 270 20.06 -11.13 8.83
C PRO A 270 20.01 -9.93 7.89
N GLY A 271 21.09 -9.14 7.82
CA GLY A 271 21.17 -7.99 6.92
C GLY A 271 21.18 -8.38 5.43
N GLU A 272 21.90 -9.43 5.08
CA GLU A 272 21.94 -9.97 3.71
C GLU A 272 20.57 -10.52 3.31
N ARG A 273 19.90 -11.22 4.21
CA ARG A 273 18.54 -11.74 3.97
C ARG A 273 17.50 -10.63 3.86
N ALA A 274 17.64 -9.57 4.65
CA ALA A 274 16.80 -8.38 4.54
C ALA A 274 17.01 -7.67 3.19
N TRP A 275 18.27 -7.53 2.75
CA TRP A 275 18.61 -6.99 1.43
C TRP A 275 18.05 -7.85 0.30
N ALA A 276 18.26 -9.17 0.34
CA ALA A 276 17.75 -10.09 -0.66
C ALA A 276 16.23 -10.00 -0.86
N PHE A 277 15.48 -9.80 0.24
CA PHE A 277 14.05 -9.55 0.16
C PHE A 277 13.72 -8.25 -0.60
N HIS A 278 14.36 -7.13 -0.24
CA HIS A 278 14.12 -5.86 -0.91
C HIS A 278 14.43 -5.93 -2.41
N ASP A 279 15.56 -6.55 -2.76
CA ASP A 279 15.97 -6.66 -4.15
C ASP A 279 15.08 -7.59 -4.97
N ALA A 280 14.76 -8.78 -4.44
CA ALA A 280 13.88 -9.75 -5.10
C ALA A 280 12.47 -9.19 -5.28
N LEU A 281 11.92 -8.48 -4.28
CA LEU A 281 10.61 -7.84 -4.38
C LEU A 281 10.62 -6.76 -5.47
N ALA A 282 11.63 -5.88 -5.46
CA ALA A 282 11.76 -4.83 -6.48
C ALA A 282 11.87 -5.43 -7.88
N LYS A 283 12.66 -6.48 -8.05
CA LYS A 283 12.85 -7.16 -9.33
C LYS A 283 11.53 -7.78 -9.81
N GLY A 284 10.85 -8.56 -8.98
CA GLY A 284 9.60 -9.21 -9.34
C GLY A 284 8.48 -8.21 -9.72
N LEU A 285 8.33 -7.14 -8.94
CA LEU A 285 7.37 -6.06 -9.26
C LEU A 285 7.74 -5.33 -10.55
N SER A 286 9.04 -5.10 -10.78
CA SER A 286 9.51 -4.45 -12.00
C SER A 286 9.29 -5.31 -13.25
N GLU A 287 9.52 -6.61 -13.16
CA GLU A 287 9.26 -7.57 -14.25
C GLU A 287 7.76 -7.61 -14.61
N LEU A 288 6.89 -7.60 -13.59
CA LEU A 288 5.45 -7.53 -13.79
C LEU A 288 5.06 -6.23 -14.51
N ALA A 289 5.51 -5.07 -14.01
CA ALA A 289 5.21 -3.76 -14.59
C ALA A 289 5.74 -3.65 -16.02
N ALA A 290 7.00 -4.02 -16.26
CA ALA A 290 7.62 -3.98 -17.57
C ALA A 290 6.91 -4.89 -18.59
N THR A 291 6.50 -6.08 -18.17
CA THR A 291 5.74 -7.01 -19.02
C THR A 291 4.42 -6.40 -19.48
N HIS A 292 3.67 -5.81 -18.57
CA HIS A 292 2.40 -5.17 -18.90
C HIS A 292 2.57 -3.88 -19.70
N ALA A 293 3.60 -3.09 -19.42
CA ALA A 293 3.93 -1.87 -20.15
C ALA A 293 4.26 -2.19 -21.61
N ARG A 294 5.18 -3.14 -21.84
CA ARG A 294 5.58 -3.55 -23.21
C ARG A 294 4.42 -4.11 -24.01
N ARG A 295 3.57 -4.97 -23.42
CA ARG A 295 2.39 -5.52 -24.10
C ARG A 295 1.38 -4.47 -24.53
N ARG A 296 1.38 -3.30 -23.89
CA ARG A 296 0.46 -2.18 -24.16
C ARG A 296 1.14 -0.99 -24.85
N SER A 297 2.41 -1.12 -25.20
CA SER A 297 3.23 -0.04 -25.78
C SER A 297 3.24 1.22 -24.89
N LEU A 298 3.26 1.04 -23.57
CA LEU A 298 3.35 2.10 -22.58
C LEU A 298 4.82 2.28 -22.16
N SER A 299 5.26 3.52 -22.02
CA SER A 299 6.64 3.88 -21.66
C SER A 299 6.77 4.51 -20.28
N THR A 300 5.65 4.72 -19.57
CA THR A 300 5.64 5.41 -18.28
C THR A 300 5.14 4.48 -17.18
N VAL A 301 5.89 4.47 -16.07
CA VAL A 301 5.50 3.78 -14.83
C VAL A 301 5.39 4.79 -13.71
N CYS A 302 4.22 4.80 -13.06
CA CYS A 302 3.88 5.64 -11.93
C CYS A 302 3.98 4.83 -10.63
N PHE A 303 4.39 5.46 -9.55
CA PHE A 303 4.56 4.82 -8.24
C PHE A 303 3.82 5.60 -7.17
N SER A 304 3.12 4.91 -6.27
CA SER A 304 2.50 5.51 -5.10
C SER A 304 2.22 4.47 -4.01
N GLY A 305 1.85 4.94 -2.82
CA GLY A 305 1.57 4.12 -1.65
C GLY A 305 2.66 4.17 -0.59
N GLY A 306 2.27 3.98 0.67
CA GLY A 306 3.13 4.21 1.84
C GLY A 306 4.39 3.34 1.90
N VAL A 307 4.40 2.15 1.29
CA VAL A 307 5.59 1.28 1.22
C VAL A 307 6.73 1.93 0.44
N LEU A 308 6.43 2.86 -0.47
CA LEU A 308 7.44 3.57 -1.25
C LEU A 308 8.21 4.64 -0.46
N HIS A 309 7.92 4.83 0.82
CA HIS A 309 8.84 5.53 1.72
C HIS A 309 10.15 4.76 1.94
N ASN A 310 10.15 3.44 1.71
CA ASN A 310 11.34 2.60 1.72
C ASN A 310 12.31 3.01 0.59
N ARG A 311 13.48 3.54 0.98
CA ARG A 311 14.47 4.11 0.05
C ARG A 311 15.18 3.04 -0.76
N LEU A 312 15.45 1.88 -0.15
CA LEU A 312 16.09 0.76 -0.83
C LEU A 312 15.17 0.21 -1.92
N LEU A 313 13.91 -0.02 -1.59
CA LEU A 313 12.92 -0.50 -2.55
C LEU A 313 12.79 0.49 -3.73
N ARG A 314 12.67 1.81 -3.45
CA ARG A 314 12.62 2.84 -4.49
C ARG A 314 13.86 2.85 -5.37
N ALA A 315 15.04 2.72 -4.77
CA ALA A 315 16.30 2.70 -5.51
C ALA A 315 16.39 1.48 -6.45
N ARG A 316 15.96 0.31 -5.97
CA ARG A 316 15.97 -0.91 -6.79
C ARG A 316 14.90 -0.89 -7.88
N LEU A 317 13.70 -0.37 -7.61
CA LEU A 317 12.67 -0.16 -8.64
C LEU A 317 13.17 0.78 -9.75
N ARG A 318 13.85 1.89 -9.39
CA ARG A 318 14.48 2.79 -10.37
C ARG A 318 15.55 2.08 -11.20
N HIS A 319 16.33 1.21 -10.59
CA HIS A 319 17.36 0.44 -11.27
C HIS A 319 16.76 -0.53 -12.30
N TYR A 320 15.78 -1.34 -11.88
CA TYR A 320 15.18 -2.36 -12.75
C TYR A 320 14.26 -1.81 -13.85
N LEU A 321 13.74 -0.60 -13.67
CA LEU A 321 12.85 0.06 -14.63
C LEU A 321 13.50 1.27 -15.32
N SER A 322 14.83 1.30 -15.39
CA SER A 322 15.60 2.41 -15.99
C SER A 322 15.25 2.74 -17.44
N ASP A 323 14.69 1.77 -18.18
CA ASP A 323 14.25 1.96 -19.58
C ASP A 323 12.91 2.70 -19.71
N PHE A 324 12.23 2.97 -18.59
CA PHE A 324 10.93 3.63 -18.55
C PHE A 324 11.02 5.05 -18.00
N THR A 325 10.04 5.89 -18.35
CA THR A 325 9.81 7.15 -17.65
C THR A 325 9.17 6.86 -16.31
N LEU A 326 9.81 7.27 -15.22
CA LEU A 326 9.37 6.94 -13.85
C LEU A 326 8.81 8.17 -13.14
N LEU A 327 7.56 8.07 -12.68
CA LEU A 327 6.88 9.11 -11.93
C LEU A 327 6.76 8.69 -10.47
N PHE A 328 7.36 9.46 -9.57
CA PHE A 328 7.29 9.25 -8.13
C PHE A 328 6.64 10.44 -7.42
N PRO A 329 5.96 10.23 -6.29
CA PRO A 329 5.54 11.32 -5.42
C PRO A 329 6.75 12.11 -4.92
N SER A 330 6.64 13.44 -4.91
CA SER A 330 7.70 14.34 -4.49
C SER A 330 7.22 15.48 -3.59
N ARG A 331 5.96 15.89 -3.72
CA ARG A 331 5.33 16.99 -2.99
C ARG A 331 4.21 16.51 -2.11
N LEU A 332 3.41 15.59 -2.62
CA LEU A 332 2.33 14.96 -1.87
C LEU A 332 2.87 13.73 -1.14
N PRO A 333 2.33 13.39 0.04
CA PRO A 333 2.61 12.12 0.69
C PRO A 333 2.29 10.94 -0.25
N ALA A 334 3.12 9.91 -0.19
CA ALA A 334 2.93 8.71 -1.00
C ALA A 334 1.79 7.85 -0.46
#